data_a7b54fdedc96859e0b5ffbc9866177f9
#
_entry.id   a7b54fdedc96859e0b5ffbc9866177f9
#
_cell.length_a   1.000
_cell.length_b   1.000
_cell.length_c   1.000
_cell.angle_alpha   90.00
_cell.angle_beta   90.00
_cell.angle_gamma   90.00
#
_symmetry.space_group_name_H-M   'P 1'
#
loop_
_entity.id
_entity.type
_entity.pdbx_description
1 polymer ?
#
loop_
_entity_poly.entity_id
_entity_poly.type
_entity_poly.pdbx_seq_one_letter_code
_entity_poly.pdbx_strand_id
1 'polypeptide(L)'
;VKETTFIEELKSDASLLEHVQSGAKVLYVGNNDDNKVFSISFRTPPYDDSGVAHILEHSVLCGSRKYRLKEPFVELVKGSMNTFLNAMTYPDKTMYPVASRNNKDFQNLMDVYLDAVFYPLIYENEYTLLQEGWHYSIKDKNEPLKYNGVVYNEMKGVFSSADAVLDYESMRSLFPDTAYRFESGGHPDSIPDLTQKEFLNFHKTYYSPENAYIYLYGDLDILKT
;
A
#
# COMPACT_ATOMS: atom_id res chain seq x y z
N VAL A 1 9.62 -22.56 10.13
CA VAL A 1 10.89 -21.82 10.01
C VAL A 1 11.63 -22.39 8.82
N LYS A 2 12.08 -21.53 7.91
CA LYS A 2 12.93 -21.92 6.76
C LYS A 2 14.40 -21.70 7.06
N GLU A 3 14.73 -20.59 7.68
CA GLU A 3 16.11 -20.19 7.95
C GLU A 3 16.15 -19.32 9.21
N THR A 4 17.26 -19.38 9.95
CA THR A 4 17.56 -18.52 11.08
C THR A 4 19.02 -18.07 11.00
N THR A 5 19.28 -16.78 11.31
CA THR A 5 20.63 -16.24 11.36
C THR A 5 20.70 -15.13 12.39
N PHE A 6 21.88 -14.87 12.92
CA PHE A 6 22.15 -13.68 13.75
C PHE A 6 22.74 -12.57 12.87
N ILE A 7 22.19 -11.37 12.98
CA ILE A 7 22.63 -10.19 12.25
C ILE A 7 23.46 -9.34 13.22
N GLU A 8 24.79 -9.37 13.08
CA GLU A 8 25.73 -8.71 14.00
C GLU A 8 25.53 -7.20 14.05
N GLU A 9 25.28 -6.55 12.90
CA GLU A 9 25.11 -5.10 12.78
C GLU A 9 23.86 -4.61 13.52
N LEU A 10 22.82 -5.42 13.57
CA LEU A 10 21.56 -5.13 14.25
C LEU A 10 21.48 -5.75 15.65
N LYS A 11 22.45 -6.60 16.03
CA LYS A 11 22.40 -7.41 17.26
C LYS A 11 21.07 -8.13 17.44
N SER A 12 20.59 -8.74 16.36
CA SER A 12 19.24 -9.27 16.25
C SER A 12 19.24 -10.68 15.70
N ASP A 13 18.34 -11.52 16.22
CA ASP A 13 18.04 -12.84 15.65
C ASP A 13 17.03 -12.70 14.51
N ALA A 14 17.40 -13.08 13.30
CA ALA A 14 16.53 -13.08 12.15
C ALA A 14 15.98 -14.48 11.87
N SER A 15 14.68 -14.60 11.62
CA SER A 15 14.00 -15.84 11.27
C SER A 15 13.14 -15.64 10.03
N LEU A 16 13.43 -16.42 8.99
CA LEU A 16 12.56 -16.49 7.80
C LEU A 16 11.55 -17.63 8.00
N LEU A 17 10.27 -17.29 8.00
CA LEU A 17 9.17 -18.22 8.13
C LEU A 17 8.33 -18.23 6.86
N GLU A 18 7.58 -19.29 6.67
CA GLU A 18 6.59 -19.42 5.61
C GLU A 18 5.31 -20.02 6.21
N HIS A 19 4.18 -19.39 5.96
CA HIS A 19 2.88 -19.92 6.36
C HIS A 19 2.52 -21.10 5.47
N VAL A 20 2.39 -22.29 6.06
CA VAL A 20 2.29 -23.58 5.33
C VAL A 20 1.10 -23.63 4.37
N GLN A 21 -0.04 -23.04 4.75
CA GLN A 21 -1.27 -23.12 3.94
C GLN A 21 -1.30 -22.11 2.81
N SER A 22 -0.78 -20.89 3.03
CA SER A 22 -0.91 -19.77 2.09
C SER A 22 0.39 -19.40 1.36
N GLY A 23 1.54 -19.94 1.79
CA GLY A 23 2.83 -19.56 1.21
C GLY A 23 3.33 -18.15 1.58
N ALA A 24 2.58 -17.41 2.41
CA ALA A 24 3.00 -16.08 2.88
C ALA A 24 4.36 -16.16 3.57
N LYS A 25 5.25 -15.22 3.23
CA LYS A 25 6.60 -15.15 3.79
C LYS A 25 6.64 -14.15 4.92
N VAL A 26 7.26 -14.54 6.04
CA VAL A 26 7.42 -13.67 7.20
C VAL A 26 8.90 -13.61 7.55
N LEU A 27 9.46 -12.40 7.56
CA LEU A 27 10.78 -12.13 8.12
C LEU A 27 10.58 -11.50 9.49
N TYR A 28 11.03 -12.20 10.52
CA TYR A 28 11.07 -11.68 11.88
C TYR A 28 12.51 -11.35 12.27
N VAL A 29 12.73 -10.13 12.73
CA VAL A 29 14.00 -9.64 13.27
C VAL A 29 13.80 -9.31 14.75
N GLY A 30 14.12 -10.28 15.61
CA GLY A 30 13.92 -10.22 17.06
C GLY A 30 15.09 -9.57 17.79
N ASN A 31 14.80 -8.62 18.65
CA ASN A 31 15.75 -7.94 19.55
C ASN A 31 15.03 -7.32 20.75
N ASN A 32 15.73 -6.48 21.54
CA ASN A 32 15.18 -5.84 22.74
C ASN A 32 14.59 -4.43 22.47
N ASP A 33 14.36 -4.05 21.20
CA ASP A 33 13.76 -2.76 20.87
C ASP A 33 12.26 -2.79 21.19
N ASP A 34 11.80 -1.88 22.04
CA ASP A 34 10.39 -1.77 22.40
C ASP A 34 9.54 -1.14 21.29
N ASN A 35 10.17 -0.49 20.29
CA ASN A 35 9.48 0.07 19.12
C ASN A 35 9.25 -1.01 18.05
N LYS A 36 8.16 -1.72 18.20
CA LYS A 36 7.80 -2.84 17.34
C LYS A 36 7.32 -2.37 15.98
N VAL A 37 7.76 -3.06 14.94
CA VAL A 37 7.37 -2.77 13.55
C VAL A 37 6.65 -3.98 12.94
N PHE A 38 5.55 -3.70 12.29
CA PHE A 38 4.89 -4.60 11.35
C PHE A 38 4.84 -3.93 9.98
N SER A 39 5.12 -4.69 8.93
CA SER A 39 4.84 -4.25 7.56
C SER A 39 4.33 -5.43 6.75
N ILE A 40 3.28 -5.22 5.97
CA ILE A 40 2.88 -6.16 4.92
C ILE A 40 3.11 -5.50 3.57
N SER A 41 3.73 -6.25 2.65
CA SER A 41 4.07 -5.77 1.32
C SER A 41 3.62 -6.77 0.28
N PHE A 42 3.21 -6.27 -0.88
CA PHE A 42 2.85 -7.07 -2.05
C PHE A 42 3.70 -6.65 -3.23
N ARG A 43 4.07 -7.60 -4.08
CA ARG A 43 4.62 -7.28 -5.39
C ARG A 43 3.48 -6.80 -6.27
N THR A 44 3.55 -5.55 -6.72
CA THR A 44 2.50 -4.87 -7.49
C THR A 44 3.08 -4.21 -8.74
N PRO A 45 3.73 -4.98 -9.64
CA PRO A 45 4.32 -4.41 -10.84
C PRO A 45 3.21 -3.80 -11.72
N PRO A 46 3.34 -2.52 -12.12
CA PRO A 46 2.41 -1.90 -13.05
C PRO A 46 2.53 -2.53 -14.44
N TYR A 47 1.43 -2.53 -15.18
CA TYR A 47 1.37 -2.95 -16.58
C TYR A 47 0.98 -1.81 -17.54
N ASP A 48 0.63 -0.66 -16.97
CA ASP A 48 0.34 0.60 -17.64
C ASP A 48 0.59 1.79 -16.71
N ASP A 49 0.30 3.00 -17.18
CA ASP A 49 0.49 4.26 -16.44
C ASP A 49 -0.79 4.72 -15.69
N SER A 50 -1.78 3.84 -15.49
CA SER A 50 -3.06 4.20 -14.83
C SER A 50 -2.94 4.46 -13.33
N GLY A 51 -1.80 4.10 -12.71
CA GLY A 51 -1.59 4.27 -11.29
C GLY A 51 -2.46 3.37 -10.41
N VAL A 52 -2.93 2.25 -10.94
CA VAL A 52 -3.84 1.34 -10.23
C VAL A 52 -3.28 0.87 -8.89
N ALA A 53 -1.95 0.66 -8.79
CA ALA A 53 -1.29 0.27 -7.55
C ALA A 53 -1.39 1.36 -6.47
N HIS A 54 -1.16 2.62 -6.84
CA HIS A 54 -1.25 3.78 -5.96
C HIS A 54 -2.70 4.07 -5.53
N ILE A 55 -3.64 4.02 -6.49
CA ILE A 55 -5.06 4.19 -6.19
C ILE A 55 -5.56 3.10 -5.24
N LEU A 56 -5.09 1.85 -5.40
CA LEU A 56 -5.40 0.76 -4.47
C LEU A 56 -4.77 0.97 -3.10
N GLU A 57 -3.54 1.50 -3.02
CA GLU A 57 -2.90 1.82 -1.76
C GLU A 57 -3.79 2.72 -0.89
N HIS A 58 -4.31 3.81 -1.46
CA HIS A 58 -5.27 4.68 -0.81
C HIS A 58 -6.60 3.96 -0.50
N SER A 59 -7.14 3.27 -1.49
CA SER A 59 -8.50 2.72 -1.46
C SER A 59 -8.72 1.60 -0.44
N VAL A 60 -7.72 0.72 -0.23
CA VAL A 60 -7.84 -0.37 0.76
C VAL A 60 -7.94 0.16 2.19
N LEU A 61 -7.43 1.37 2.44
CA LEU A 61 -7.51 2.06 3.73
C LEU A 61 -8.80 2.85 3.94
N CYS A 62 -9.73 2.86 2.96
CA CYS A 62 -11.02 3.54 3.04
C CYS A 62 -12.14 2.68 3.66
N GLY A 63 -11.78 1.69 4.47
CA GLY A 63 -12.68 0.80 5.18
C GLY A 63 -12.53 -0.67 4.79
N SER A 64 -12.83 -1.52 5.73
CA SER A 64 -12.65 -2.97 5.60
C SER A 64 -13.81 -3.75 6.24
N ARG A 65 -13.79 -5.06 6.08
CA ARG A 65 -14.84 -5.96 6.58
C ARG A 65 -15.13 -5.78 8.08
N LYS A 66 -14.08 -5.68 8.91
CA LYS A 66 -14.21 -5.46 10.36
C LYS A 66 -14.38 -3.98 10.71
N TYR A 67 -13.73 -3.10 9.96
CA TYR A 67 -13.62 -1.68 10.26
C TYR A 67 -14.37 -0.87 9.20
N ARG A 68 -15.69 -0.81 9.31
CA ARG A 68 -16.61 -0.16 8.36
C ARG A 68 -16.71 1.36 8.58
N LEU A 69 -15.58 1.99 8.85
CA LEU A 69 -15.48 3.45 8.93
C LEU A 69 -15.14 4.03 7.55
N LYS A 70 -15.49 5.27 7.31
CA LYS A 70 -15.19 5.93 6.04
C LYS A 70 -13.67 6.11 5.84
N GLU A 71 -12.97 6.45 6.90
CA GLU A 71 -11.53 6.74 6.89
C GLU A 71 -10.85 6.16 8.14
N PRO A 72 -10.78 4.82 8.30
CA PRO A 72 -10.18 4.20 9.49
C PRO A 72 -8.71 4.58 9.67
N PHE A 73 -7.98 4.82 8.58
CA PHE A 73 -6.59 5.28 8.62
C PHE A 73 -6.46 6.63 9.36
N VAL A 74 -7.31 7.60 9.04
CA VAL A 74 -7.31 8.92 9.68
C VAL A 74 -7.63 8.81 11.19
N GLU A 75 -8.54 7.92 11.56
CA GLU A 75 -8.86 7.67 12.96
C GLU A 75 -7.68 7.01 13.71
N LEU A 76 -6.94 6.12 13.06
CA LEU A 76 -5.71 5.53 13.63
C LEU A 76 -4.61 6.59 13.81
N VAL A 77 -4.39 7.46 12.84
CA VAL A 77 -3.41 8.55 12.96
C VAL A 77 -3.70 9.42 14.18
N LYS A 78 -4.99 9.70 14.46
CA LYS A 78 -5.41 10.56 15.55
C LYS A 78 -5.51 9.86 16.91
N GLY A 79 -5.87 8.58 16.92
CA GLY A 79 -6.30 7.88 18.13
C GLY A 79 -5.36 6.80 18.62
N SER A 80 -4.40 6.32 17.83
CA SER A 80 -3.46 5.29 18.24
C SER A 80 -2.18 5.88 18.86
N MET A 81 -1.42 5.01 19.54
CA MET A 81 -0.10 5.35 20.10
C MET A 81 1.03 5.00 19.12
N ASN A 82 0.74 5.05 17.83
CA ASN A 82 1.71 4.73 16.79
C ASN A 82 2.95 5.64 16.88
N THR A 83 4.10 5.09 16.58
CA THR A 83 5.35 5.82 16.38
C THR A 83 5.63 6.03 14.90
N PHE A 84 5.02 5.18 14.05
CA PHE A 84 5.02 5.31 12.60
C PHE A 84 3.77 4.65 12.02
N LEU A 85 3.17 5.29 11.02
CA LEU A 85 1.99 4.78 10.33
C LEU A 85 2.00 5.37 8.92
N ASN A 86 2.03 4.49 7.90
CA ASN A 86 2.05 4.93 6.51
C ASN A 86 1.54 3.82 5.57
N ALA A 87 1.37 4.19 4.30
CA ALA A 87 1.29 3.31 3.16
C ALA A 87 2.16 3.90 2.04
N MET A 88 2.74 3.07 1.19
CA MET A 88 3.71 3.52 0.19
C MET A 88 3.66 2.64 -1.05
N THR A 89 3.51 3.26 -2.22
CA THR A 89 3.66 2.60 -3.53
C THR A 89 5.02 2.90 -4.12
N TYR A 90 5.72 1.84 -4.50
CA TYR A 90 7.01 1.84 -5.19
C TYR A 90 6.84 1.31 -6.62
N PRO A 91 7.86 1.41 -7.47
CA PRO A 91 7.77 0.96 -8.87
C PRO A 91 7.34 -0.50 -9.08
N ASP A 92 7.53 -1.38 -8.09
CA ASP A 92 7.22 -2.81 -8.23
C ASP A 92 6.55 -3.44 -7.01
N LYS A 93 6.26 -2.64 -5.98
CA LYS A 93 5.63 -3.13 -4.73
C LYS A 93 4.82 -2.04 -4.04
N THR A 94 3.87 -2.47 -3.23
CA THR A 94 3.11 -1.60 -2.31
C THR A 94 3.29 -2.11 -0.88
N MET A 95 3.53 -1.22 0.07
CA MET A 95 3.87 -1.52 1.45
C MET A 95 2.96 -0.80 2.43
N TYR A 96 2.64 -1.46 3.52
CA TYR A 96 1.79 -0.96 4.60
C TYR A 96 2.49 -1.12 5.95
N PRO A 97 3.42 -0.20 6.32
CA PRO A 97 4.17 -0.28 7.56
C PRO A 97 3.49 0.46 8.70
N VAL A 98 3.58 -0.12 9.90
CA VAL A 98 3.17 0.49 11.16
C VAL A 98 4.18 0.19 12.26
N ALA A 99 4.31 1.08 13.23
CA ALA A 99 5.11 0.84 14.42
C ALA A 99 4.44 1.41 15.67
N SER A 100 4.62 0.72 16.80
CA SER A 100 4.17 1.18 18.10
C SER A 100 5.02 0.56 19.23
N ARG A 101 5.24 1.35 20.29
CA ARG A 101 5.85 0.86 21.53
C ARG A 101 4.87 0.13 22.43
N ASN A 102 3.58 0.41 22.29
CA ASN A 102 2.53 -0.21 23.07
C ASN A 102 2.08 -1.53 22.44
N ASN A 103 2.19 -2.63 23.18
CA ASN A 103 1.85 -3.98 22.67
C ASN A 103 0.40 -4.10 22.18
N LYS A 104 -0.55 -3.51 22.91
CA LYS A 104 -1.97 -3.59 22.55
C LYS A 104 -2.28 -2.76 21.32
N ASP A 105 -1.70 -1.58 21.24
CA ASP A 105 -1.82 -0.69 20.07
C ASP A 105 -1.19 -1.33 18.83
N PHE A 106 0.01 -1.90 18.96
CA PHE A 106 0.69 -2.63 17.88
C PHE A 106 -0.18 -3.76 17.30
N GLN A 107 -0.79 -4.58 18.18
CA GLN A 107 -1.70 -5.66 17.74
C GLN A 107 -2.95 -5.10 17.05
N ASN A 108 -3.52 -4.01 17.55
CA ASN A 108 -4.67 -3.36 16.93
C ASN A 108 -4.33 -2.80 15.55
N LEU A 109 -3.18 -2.11 15.41
CA LEU A 109 -2.70 -1.58 14.14
C LEU A 109 -2.49 -2.71 13.12
N MET A 110 -1.86 -3.80 13.52
CA MET A 110 -1.64 -4.97 12.69
C MET A 110 -2.98 -5.60 12.23
N ASP A 111 -3.95 -5.78 13.12
CA ASP A 111 -5.27 -6.34 12.77
C ASP A 111 -6.03 -5.43 11.80
N VAL A 112 -5.99 -4.11 12.00
CA VAL A 112 -6.62 -3.15 11.09
C VAL A 112 -5.99 -3.21 9.70
N TYR A 113 -4.66 -3.22 9.61
CA TYR A 113 -3.97 -3.24 8.32
C TYR A 113 -4.16 -4.57 7.58
N LEU A 114 -4.11 -5.71 8.28
CA LEU A 114 -4.39 -7.01 7.69
C LEU A 114 -5.82 -7.11 7.16
N ASP A 115 -6.82 -6.63 7.91
CA ASP A 115 -8.21 -6.64 7.44
C ASP A 115 -8.41 -5.66 6.27
N ALA A 116 -7.74 -4.50 6.29
CA ALA A 116 -7.80 -3.52 5.21
C ALA A 116 -7.26 -4.08 3.89
N VAL A 117 -6.06 -4.66 3.89
CA VAL A 117 -5.43 -5.11 2.63
C VAL A 117 -6.08 -6.38 2.06
N PHE A 118 -6.58 -7.30 2.91
CA PHE A 118 -7.18 -8.56 2.43
C PHE A 118 -8.69 -8.49 2.23
N TYR A 119 -9.39 -7.61 2.96
CA TYR A 119 -10.86 -7.54 2.95
C TYR A 119 -11.38 -6.10 2.87
N PRO A 120 -10.86 -5.28 1.90
CA PRO A 120 -11.31 -3.91 1.76
C PRO A 120 -12.75 -3.83 1.28
N LEU A 121 -13.43 -2.72 1.59
CA LEU A 121 -14.80 -2.46 1.13
C LEU A 121 -14.90 -2.05 -0.34
N ILE A 122 -13.81 -2.00 -1.10
CA ILE A 122 -13.80 -1.62 -2.51
C ILE A 122 -14.71 -2.48 -3.41
N TYR A 123 -15.04 -3.69 -2.97
CA TYR A 123 -15.97 -4.61 -3.67
C TYR A 123 -17.44 -4.30 -3.41
N GLU A 124 -17.73 -3.63 -2.31
CA GLU A 124 -19.08 -3.23 -1.89
C GLU A 124 -19.38 -1.77 -2.24
N ASN A 125 -18.33 -0.94 -2.44
CA ASN A 125 -18.44 0.50 -2.63
C ASN A 125 -17.64 0.97 -3.84
N GLU A 126 -18.32 1.15 -4.97
CA GLU A 126 -17.74 1.66 -6.21
C GLU A 126 -17.27 3.13 -6.13
N TYR A 127 -17.82 3.90 -5.18
CA TYR A 127 -17.43 5.30 -4.99
C TYR A 127 -16.01 5.48 -4.47
N THR A 128 -15.39 4.42 -3.92
CA THR A 128 -14.00 4.49 -3.45
C THR A 128 -13.05 4.81 -4.59
N LEU A 129 -13.17 4.12 -5.74
CA LEU A 129 -12.36 4.45 -6.93
C LEU A 129 -12.61 5.88 -7.41
N LEU A 130 -13.86 6.34 -7.40
CA LEU A 130 -14.19 7.69 -7.82
C LEU A 130 -13.63 8.76 -6.87
N GLN A 131 -13.54 8.48 -5.59
CA GLN A 131 -12.97 9.39 -4.59
C GLN A 131 -11.44 9.39 -4.66
N GLU A 132 -10.82 8.22 -4.54
CA GLU A 132 -9.37 8.10 -4.43
C GLU A 132 -8.66 8.19 -5.80
N GLY A 133 -9.24 7.59 -6.83
CA GLY A 133 -8.67 7.59 -8.18
C GLY A 133 -9.03 8.83 -8.96
N TRP A 134 -10.16 8.78 -9.68
CA TRP A 134 -10.59 9.88 -10.52
C TRP A 134 -12.10 9.87 -10.77
N HIS A 135 -12.65 11.07 -11.01
CA HIS A 135 -14.05 11.27 -11.44
C HIS A 135 -14.19 12.58 -12.22
N TYR A 136 -15.29 12.70 -12.96
CA TYR A 136 -15.65 13.99 -13.55
C TYR A 136 -16.22 14.92 -12.49
N SER A 137 -15.73 16.18 -12.50
CA SER A 137 -16.18 17.23 -11.61
C SER A 137 -16.60 18.47 -12.38
N ILE A 138 -17.71 19.07 -11.97
CA ILE A 138 -18.20 20.35 -12.48
C ILE A 138 -18.64 21.21 -11.30
N LYS A 139 -18.11 22.43 -11.21
CA LYS A 139 -18.48 23.38 -10.14
C LYS A 139 -19.68 24.22 -10.48
N ASP A 140 -19.81 24.59 -11.74
CA ASP A 140 -20.92 25.36 -12.27
C ASP A 140 -21.27 24.84 -13.67
N LYS A 141 -22.54 24.89 -14.05
CA LYS A 141 -23.01 24.42 -15.36
C LYS A 141 -22.43 25.15 -16.57
N ASN A 142 -21.79 26.29 -16.35
CA ASN A 142 -21.12 27.08 -17.39
C ASN A 142 -19.60 26.82 -17.42
N GLU A 143 -19.06 26.06 -16.48
CA GLU A 143 -17.64 25.67 -16.48
C GLU A 143 -17.43 24.35 -17.28
N PRO A 144 -16.24 24.16 -17.84
CA PRO A 144 -15.88 22.91 -18.49
C PRO A 144 -15.81 21.78 -17.46
N LEU A 145 -16.16 20.58 -17.88
CA LEU A 145 -15.94 19.35 -17.13
C LEU A 145 -14.46 19.14 -16.88
N LYS A 146 -14.08 18.78 -15.65
CA LYS A 146 -12.71 18.55 -15.23
C LYS A 146 -12.57 17.18 -14.60
N TYR A 147 -11.37 16.61 -14.67
CA TYR A 147 -11.01 15.47 -13.84
C TYR A 147 -10.67 15.91 -12.42
N ASN A 148 -11.05 15.10 -11.45
CA ASN A 148 -10.77 15.28 -10.04
C ASN A 148 -10.61 13.92 -9.38
N GLY A 149 -9.96 13.83 -8.23
CA GLY A 149 -9.70 12.63 -7.45
C GLY A 149 -8.45 12.85 -6.59
N VAL A 150 -8.29 12.08 -5.53
CA VAL A 150 -7.15 12.28 -4.60
C VAL A 150 -5.84 12.01 -5.33
N VAL A 151 -5.65 10.79 -5.84
CA VAL A 151 -4.43 10.41 -6.56
C VAL A 151 -4.27 11.19 -7.87
N TYR A 152 -5.36 11.41 -8.62
CA TYR A 152 -5.29 12.23 -9.83
C TYR A 152 -4.71 13.63 -9.56
N ASN A 153 -5.20 14.29 -8.51
CA ASN A 153 -4.72 15.64 -8.17
C ASN A 153 -3.28 15.63 -7.64
N GLU A 154 -2.92 14.61 -6.86
CA GLU A 154 -1.56 14.41 -6.36
C GLU A 154 -0.58 14.25 -7.53
N MET A 155 -0.85 13.31 -8.43
CA MET A 155 0.03 13.02 -9.56
C MET A 155 0.08 14.18 -10.56
N LYS A 156 -1.01 14.92 -10.74
CA LYS A 156 -1.00 16.16 -11.51
C LYS A 156 -0.08 17.21 -10.88
N GLY A 157 0.00 17.25 -9.55
CA GLY A 157 0.97 18.06 -8.81
C GLY A 157 2.41 17.59 -9.05
N VAL A 158 2.69 16.29 -8.95
CA VAL A 158 4.01 15.69 -9.21
C VAL A 158 4.49 16.03 -10.62
N PHE A 159 3.67 15.77 -11.64
CA PHE A 159 4.01 16.01 -13.06
C PHE A 159 4.00 17.48 -13.48
N SER A 160 3.74 18.42 -12.55
CA SER A 160 4.01 19.85 -12.76
C SER A 160 5.51 20.18 -12.63
N SER A 161 6.33 19.27 -12.09
CA SER A 161 7.78 19.39 -11.97
C SER A 161 8.48 18.86 -13.22
N ALA A 162 9.40 19.64 -13.78
CA ALA A 162 10.23 19.21 -14.91
C ALA A 162 11.13 18.00 -14.53
N ASP A 163 11.59 17.94 -13.27
CA ASP A 163 12.42 16.84 -12.78
C ASP A 163 11.63 15.51 -12.75
N ALA A 164 10.37 15.54 -12.32
CA ALA A 164 9.51 14.36 -12.33
C ALA A 164 9.23 13.85 -13.75
N VAL A 165 9.03 14.75 -14.71
CA VAL A 165 8.89 14.39 -16.13
C VAL A 165 10.17 13.79 -16.67
N LEU A 166 11.33 14.36 -16.31
CA LEU A 166 12.64 13.84 -16.72
C LEU A 166 12.89 12.44 -16.16
N ASP A 167 12.59 12.20 -14.89
CA ASP A 167 12.73 10.89 -14.23
C ASP A 167 11.84 9.84 -14.91
N TYR A 168 10.57 10.17 -15.15
CA TYR A 168 9.64 9.28 -15.84
C TYR A 168 10.13 8.91 -17.26
N GLU A 169 10.51 9.89 -18.07
CA GLU A 169 10.99 9.64 -19.44
C GLU A 169 12.34 8.90 -19.45
N SER A 170 13.19 9.13 -18.44
CA SER A 170 14.46 8.42 -18.28
C SER A 170 14.22 6.94 -17.97
N MET A 171 13.36 6.63 -16.99
CA MET A 171 13.00 5.25 -16.64
C MET A 171 12.35 4.52 -17.81
N ARG A 172 11.42 5.17 -18.48
CA ARG A 172 10.74 4.63 -19.68
C ARG A 172 11.70 4.31 -20.82
N SER A 173 12.72 5.15 -21.02
CA SER A 173 13.73 4.98 -22.05
C SER A 173 14.77 3.94 -21.73
N LEU A 174 15.20 3.86 -20.45
CA LEU A 174 16.23 2.93 -19.99
C LEU A 174 15.70 1.50 -19.80
N PHE A 175 14.42 1.34 -19.43
CA PHE A 175 13.83 0.06 -19.09
C PHE A 175 12.54 -0.25 -19.89
N PRO A 176 12.56 -0.13 -21.26
CA PRO A 176 11.37 -0.18 -22.08
C PRO A 176 10.62 -1.51 -22.04
N ASP A 177 11.32 -2.61 -21.69
CA ASP A 177 10.79 -3.98 -21.70
C ASP A 177 10.44 -4.50 -20.29
N THR A 178 10.38 -3.63 -19.28
CA THR A 178 10.11 -4.00 -17.89
C THR A 178 8.94 -3.19 -17.31
N ALA A 179 8.44 -3.58 -16.12
CA ALA A 179 7.44 -2.81 -15.40
C ALA A 179 7.92 -1.39 -15.02
N TYR A 180 9.23 -1.18 -14.92
CA TYR A 180 9.83 0.12 -14.59
C TYR A 180 9.68 1.19 -15.67
N ARG A 181 9.20 0.82 -16.86
CA ARG A 181 8.82 1.80 -17.89
C ARG A 181 7.55 2.59 -17.54
N PHE A 182 6.74 2.06 -16.64
CA PHE A 182 5.46 2.64 -16.25
C PHE A 182 5.58 3.42 -14.96
N GLU A 183 4.76 4.46 -14.83
CA GLU A 183 4.62 5.24 -13.60
C GLU A 183 3.67 4.53 -12.64
N SER A 184 4.21 3.91 -11.58
CA SER A 184 3.39 3.19 -10.60
C SER A 184 2.45 4.10 -9.81
N GLY A 185 2.80 5.38 -9.65
CA GLY A 185 1.96 6.40 -9.06
C GLY A 185 0.80 6.83 -9.95
N GLY A 186 0.95 6.64 -11.26
CA GLY A 186 -0.01 7.01 -12.30
C GLY A 186 0.34 8.30 -13.02
N HIS A 187 0.31 8.24 -14.35
CA HIS A 187 0.44 9.44 -15.16
C HIS A 187 -0.92 10.15 -15.27
N PRO A 188 -1.01 11.48 -15.11
CA PRO A 188 -2.28 12.21 -15.10
C PRO A 188 -3.14 12.01 -16.36
N ASP A 189 -2.52 11.78 -17.52
CA ASP A 189 -3.23 11.53 -18.77
C ASP A 189 -3.79 10.11 -18.86
N SER A 190 -3.23 9.15 -18.09
CA SER A 190 -3.61 7.73 -18.12
C SER A 190 -4.49 7.31 -16.95
N ILE A 191 -4.42 8.00 -15.80
CA ILE A 191 -5.28 7.71 -14.65
C ILE A 191 -6.76 7.67 -15.03
N PRO A 192 -7.30 8.59 -15.89
CA PRO A 192 -8.72 8.57 -16.29
C PRO A 192 -9.13 7.37 -17.15
N ASP A 193 -8.21 6.55 -17.62
CA ASP A 193 -8.50 5.34 -18.38
C ASP A 193 -8.80 4.14 -17.46
N LEU A 194 -8.44 4.21 -16.17
CA LEU A 194 -8.65 3.13 -15.20
C LEU A 194 -10.13 2.86 -14.98
N THR A 195 -10.54 1.63 -15.25
CA THR A 195 -11.90 1.16 -15.01
C THR A 195 -12.06 0.46 -13.67
N GLN A 196 -13.28 0.43 -13.12
CA GLN A 196 -13.61 -0.32 -11.90
C GLN A 196 -13.24 -1.80 -12.00
N LYS A 197 -13.39 -2.39 -13.19
CA LYS A 197 -13.07 -3.80 -13.43
C LYS A 197 -11.56 -4.07 -13.30
N GLU A 198 -10.72 -3.24 -13.89
CA GLU A 198 -9.26 -3.34 -13.83
C GLU A 198 -8.77 -3.11 -12.41
N PHE A 199 -9.28 -2.09 -11.73
CA PHE A 199 -9.01 -1.79 -10.33
C PHE A 199 -9.28 -3.00 -9.41
N LEU A 200 -10.46 -3.60 -9.47
CA LEU A 200 -10.80 -4.78 -8.68
C LEU A 200 -9.97 -6.02 -9.07
N ASN A 201 -9.70 -6.18 -10.38
CA ASN A 201 -8.89 -7.30 -10.85
C ASN A 201 -7.43 -7.21 -10.37
N PHE A 202 -6.86 -6.02 -10.30
CA PHE A 202 -5.52 -5.80 -9.78
C PHE A 202 -5.42 -6.22 -8.30
N HIS A 203 -6.39 -5.81 -7.47
CA HIS A 203 -6.46 -6.26 -6.08
C HIS A 203 -6.54 -7.78 -5.97
N LYS A 204 -7.45 -8.42 -6.72
CA LYS A 204 -7.59 -9.89 -6.73
C LYS A 204 -6.31 -10.62 -7.12
N THR A 205 -5.54 -10.04 -8.04
CA THR A 205 -4.33 -10.65 -8.57
C THR A 205 -3.17 -10.55 -7.60
N TYR A 206 -2.99 -9.39 -6.99
CA TYR A 206 -1.76 -9.08 -6.26
C TYR A 206 -1.90 -9.09 -4.74
N TYR A 207 -3.10 -8.85 -4.19
CA TYR A 207 -3.32 -8.80 -2.73
C TYR A 207 -3.73 -10.17 -2.19
N SER A 208 -2.89 -11.15 -2.41
CA SER A 208 -3.07 -12.50 -1.90
C SER A 208 -1.97 -12.87 -0.89
N PRO A 209 -2.25 -13.77 0.07
CA PRO A 209 -1.23 -14.24 1.01
C PRO A 209 0.01 -14.84 0.32
N GLU A 210 -0.15 -15.51 -0.82
CA GLU A 210 0.97 -16.08 -1.60
C GLU A 210 1.95 -15.01 -2.09
N ASN A 211 1.45 -13.81 -2.38
CA ASN A 211 2.23 -12.66 -2.84
C ASN A 211 2.65 -11.73 -1.68
N ALA A 212 2.27 -12.07 -0.43
CA ALA A 212 2.55 -11.24 0.73
C ALA A 212 3.94 -11.50 1.32
N TYR A 213 4.64 -10.41 1.65
CA TYR A 213 5.86 -10.38 2.42
C TYR A 213 5.61 -9.61 3.71
N ILE A 214 5.61 -10.31 4.83
CA ILE A 214 5.39 -9.74 6.15
C ILE A 214 6.74 -9.53 6.81
N TYR A 215 6.95 -8.34 7.38
CA TYR A 215 8.12 -8.00 8.17
C TYR A 215 7.67 -7.68 9.60
N LEU A 216 8.34 -8.31 10.57
CA LEU A 216 8.18 -8.09 11.99
C LEU A 216 9.53 -7.74 12.61
N TYR A 217 9.56 -6.72 13.46
CA TYR A 217 10.78 -6.27 14.13
C TYR A 217 10.49 -5.90 15.58
N GLY A 218 11.49 -6.15 16.44
CA GLY A 218 11.50 -5.69 17.83
C GLY A 218 11.27 -6.80 18.85
N ASP A 219 10.95 -6.38 20.07
CA ASP A 219 10.64 -7.27 21.20
C ASP A 219 9.22 -7.85 21.05
N LEU A 220 9.11 -8.93 20.29
CA LEU A 220 7.85 -9.62 19.99
C LEU A 220 7.91 -11.09 20.41
N ASP A 221 6.84 -11.59 20.99
CA ASP A 221 6.60 -13.03 21.13
C ASP A 221 5.94 -13.55 19.83
N ILE A 222 6.79 -14.01 18.90
CA ILE A 222 6.35 -14.45 17.56
C ILE A 222 5.30 -15.57 17.59
N LEU A 223 5.20 -16.31 18.69
CA LEU A 223 4.20 -17.39 18.84
C LEU A 223 2.83 -16.85 19.25
N LYS A 224 2.75 -15.56 19.67
CA LYS A 224 1.51 -14.90 20.09
C LYS A 224 1.13 -13.73 19.17
N THR A 225 2.04 -13.35 18.27
CA THR A 225 1.82 -12.31 17.26
C THR A 225 1.27 -12.90 16.00
#